data_ec6b635ce1ccca1eb5f28f63fa00809c
#
_entry.id   ec6b635ce1ccca1eb5f28f63fa00809c
#
_cell.length_a   1.000
_cell.length_b   1.000
_cell.length_c   1.000
_cell.angle_alpha   90.00
_cell.angle_beta   90.00
_cell.angle_gamma   90.00
#
_symmetry.space_group_name_H-M   'P 1'
#
loop_
_entity.id
_entity.type
_entity.pdbx_description
1 polymer ?
#
loop_
_entity_poly.entity_id
_entity_poly.type
_entity_poly.pdbx_seq_one_letter_code
_entity_poly.pdbx_strand_id
1 'polypeptide(L)'
;MHRAFAFVLFASVSLAPLSAQWLRYPTPGLPRKADGKFDPSAPAPRTADGKPDFSGLWTRVSPKYGRNIAADLKTEDMKPWAVNHWQEAQESLEKGYMTVWCLPLGPGYSTGADSTGVEVMKILQTPKEIAILNEDLTYRQIYMDGRPLEKDPNPTFMGYSVGHWEGDTLVVETNGYNDKTWLDHSGHPHTDQLRMTERYRRPTFGRIDLDVTISDPGAYNKDFTVKVTAVLKPDSEMLEIVCAEGNMKPLSHWVGTAADLRKDEAQVPLETLQSYVGTYEEVAMPKLWRNAPRTLVISVEYGRLIGNMDGRGPQDLIANSTTDFTGLYGLGIEFATDNVGGLFVKHVSGLYRFLKKK
;
A
#
# COMPACT_ATOMS: atom_id res chain seq x y z
N MET A 1 4.41 -20.69 -69.82
CA MET A 1 3.45 -21.02 -68.75
C MET A 1 4.22 -21.75 -67.63
N HIS A 2 4.64 -21.11 -66.55
CA HIS A 2 5.13 -21.68 -65.30
C HIS A 2 5.72 -20.57 -64.46
N ARG A 3 4.91 -19.73 -63.83
CA ARG A 3 5.32 -18.84 -62.77
C ARG A 3 4.06 -18.39 -61.98
N ALA A 4 3.53 -19.23 -61.15
CA ALA A 4 2.50 -18.84 -60.19
C ALA A 4 2.28 -19.96 -59.14
N PHE A 5 3.31 -20.24 -58.33
CA PHE A 5 3.16 -21.08 -57.11
C PHE A 5 4.35 -20.90 -56.16
N ALA A 6 4.48 -19.74 -55.56
CA ALA A 6 5.48 -19.52 -54.50
C ALA A 6 5.16 -18.30 -53.61
N PHE A 7 3.88 -18.06 -53.26
CA PHE A 7 3.56 -16.91 -52.40
C PHE A 7 2.39 -17.16 -51.45
N VAL A 8 2.23 -18.36 -50.90
CA VAL A 8 1.17 -18.64 -49.89
C VAL A 8 1.68 -19.44 -48.69
N LEU A 9 2.92 -19.33 -48.32
CA LEU A 9 3.43 -20.06 -47.15
C LEU A 9 4.20 -19.20 -46.14
N PHE A 10 3.85 -17.92 -46.00
CA PHE A 10 4.54 -17.04 -45.02
C PHE A 10 3.59 -16.17 -44.17
N ALA A 11 2.33 -16.56 -44.03
CA ALA A 11 1.36 -15.74 -43.25
C ALA A 11 0.71 -16.49 -42.04
N SER A 12 1.29 -17.58 -41.58
CA SER A 12 0.72 -18.33 -40.43
C SER A 12 1.68 -18.54 -39.26
N VAL A 13 2.74 -17.76 -39.15
CA VAL A 13 3.60 -17.77 -37.97
C VAL A 13 3.50 -16.41 -37.31
N SER A 14 2.82 -16.31 -36.19
CA SER A 14 2.93 -15.29 -35.15
C SER A 14 1.62 -14.68 -34.69
N LEU A 15 0.70 -15.50 -34.19
CA LEU A 15 -0.25 -15.09 -33.20
C LEU A 15 -0.14 -16.02 -31.96
N ALA A 16 1.09 -16.36 -31.58
CA ALA A 16 1.32 -16.75 -30.21
C ALA A 16 1.14 -15.45 -29.38
N PRO A 17 0.23 -15.42 -28.39
CA PRO A 17 0.22 -14.32 -27.45
C PRO A 17 1.63 -14.21 -26.87
N LEU A 18 2.28 -13.09 -27.03
CA LEU A 18 3.46 -12.71 -26.26
C LEU A 18 3.00 -12.62 -24.80
N SER A 19 2.82 -13.76 -24.15
CA SER A 19 2.68 -13.84 -22.72
C SER A 19 3.98 -13.31 -22.17
N ALA A 20 3.93 -12.18 -21.48
CA ALA A 20 5.07 -11.69 -20.72
C ALA A 20 5.63 -12.85 -19.90
N GLN A 21 6.90 -13.15 -20.07
CA GLN A 21 7.55 -14.43 -19.70
C GLN A 21 7.47 -14.81 -18.23
N TRP A 22 7.01 -13.91 -17.34
CA TRP A 22 7.11 -14.01 -15.89
C TRP A 22 5.79 -14.30 -15.16
N LEU A 23 4.65 -14.30 -15.84
CA LEU A 23 3.34 -14.33 -15.20
C LEU A 23 2.81 -15.74 -14.88
N ARG A 24 3.52 -16.82 -15.16
CA ARG A 24 3.03 -18.19 -14.95
C ARG A 24 4.14 -19.18 -14.60
N TYR A 25 5.00 -18.83 -13.63
CA TYR A 25 5.99 -19.76 -13.12
C TYR A 25 5.36 -20.61 -12.01
N PRO A 26 5.16 -21.94 -12.20
CA PRO A 26 4.55 -22.77 -11.17
C PRO A 26 5.41 -22.78 -9.91
N THR A 27 4.86 -22.32 -8.80
CA THR A 27 5.56 -22.37 -7.51
C THR A 27 5.57 -23.82 -7.00
N PRO A 28 6.75 -24.41 -6.76
CA PRO A 28 6.84 -25.77 -6.25
C PRO A 28 6.22 -25.91 -4.86
N GLY A 29 5.58 -27.06 -4.58
CA GLY A 29 5.06 -27.37 -3.26
C GLY A 29 3.80 -26.66 -2.84
N LEU A 30 3.16 -25.88 -3.73
CA LEU A 30 1.87 -25.26 -3.41
C LEU A 30 0.75 -26.29 -3.28
N PRO A 31 -0.06 -26.24 -2.21
CA PRO A 31 -1.29 -27.03 -2.11
C PRO A 31 -2.28 -26.59 -3.19
N ARG A 32 -2.87 -27.55 -3.89
CA ARG A 32 -3.84 -27.28 -4.95
C ARG A 32 -5.12 -28.07 -4.70
N LYS A 33 -6.23 -27.42 -5.03
CA LYS A 33 -7.56 -28.02 -5.04
C LYS A 33 -7.70 -29.02 -6.21
N ALA A 34 -8.78 -29.78 -6.22
CA ALA A 34 -9.06 -30.75 -7.29
C ALA A 34 -9.15 -30.11 -8.69
N ASP A 35 -9.48 -28.83 -8.78
CA ASP A 35 -9.53 -28.05 -10.02
C ASP A 35 -8.15 -27.49 -10.45
N GLY A 36 -7.07 -27.86 -9.74
CA GLY A 36 -5.71 -27.40 -9.99
C GLY A 36 -5.38 -26.00 -9.47
N LYS A 37 -6.34 -25.25 -8.93
CA LYS A 37 -6.09 -23.91 -8.37
C LYS A 37 -5.41 -24.01 -7.01
N PHE A 38 -4.62 -22.99 -6.70
CA PHE A 38 -4.01 -22.83 -5.38
C PHE A 38 -5.07 -22.87 -4.27
N ASP A 39 -4.78 -23.61 -3.19
CA ASP A 39 -5.59 -23.63 -1.98
C ASP A 39 -4.95 -22.78 -0.87
N PRO A 40 -5.35 -21.50 -0.71
CA PRO A 40 -4.81 -20.64 0.33
C PRO A 40 -5.24 -21.04 1.75
N SER A 41 -6.27 -21.88 1.89
CA SER A 41 -6.81 -22.31 3.18
C SER A 41 -6.12 -23.56 3.74
N ALA A 42 -5.24 -24.20 2.97
CA ALA A 42 -4.46 -25.33 3.43
C ALA A 42 -3.66 -24.98 4.72
N PRO A 43 -3.31 -25.98 5.55
CA PRO A 43 -2.51 -25.75 6.74
C PRO A 43 -1.20 -25.01 6.45
N ALA A 44 -0.81 -24.12 7.35
CA ALA A 44 0.44 -23.38 7.24
C ALA A 44 1.64 -24.37 7.28
N PRO A 45 2.63 -24.20 6.38
CA PRO A 45 3.83 -25.03 6.39
C PRO A 45 4.68 -24.71 7.63
N ARG A 46 5.52 -25.70 8.00
CA ARG A 46 6.45 -25.57 9.12
C ARG A 46 7.87 -25.85 8.66
N THR A 47 8.80 -25.19 9.29
CA THR A 47 10.24 -25.44 9.15
C THR A 47 10.63 -26.76 9.84
N ALA A 48 11.85 -27.23 9.63
CA ALA A 48 12.33 -28.48 10.21
C ALA A 48 12.36 -28.46 11.75
N ASP A 49 12.50 -27.30 12.38
CA ASP A 49 12.43 -27.09 13.82
C ASP A 49 10.99 -26.85 14.34
N GLY A 50 9.99 -27.07 13.49
CA GLY A 50 8.57 -27.04 13.85
C GLY A 50 7.95 -25.65 13.95
N LYS A 51 8.68 -24.58 13.64
CA LYS A 51 8.14 -23.20 13.63
C LYS A 51 7.34 -22.94 12.35
N PRO A 52 6.36 -22.01 12.36
CA PRO A 52 5.73 -21.57 11.13
C PRO A 52 6.77 -21.11 10.10
N ASP A 53 6.67 -21.58 8.88
CA ASP A 53 7.53 -21.15 7.78
C ASP A 53 6.89 -19.95 7.08
N PHE A 54 7.52 -18.79 7.11
CA PHE A 54 7.06 -17.58 6.44
C PHE A 54 7.65 -17.42 5.03
N SER A 55 8.52 -18.33 4.58
CA SER A 55 9.15 -18.26 3.26
C SER A 55 8.11 -18.20 2.15
N GLY A 56 8.40 -17.43 1.12
CA GLY A 56 7.53 -17.29 -0.05
C GLY A 56 7.47 -15.88 -0.60
N LEU A 57 6.68 -15.73 -1.65
CA LEU A 57 6.38 -14.45 -2.29
C LEU A 57 5.02 -13.96 -1.80
N TRP A 58 4.99 -12.75 -1.24
CA TRP A 58 3.83 -12.22 -0.56
C TRP A 58 3.43 -10.86 -1.12
N THR A 59 2.13 -10.62 -1.20
CA THR A 59 1.58 -9.28 -1.49
C THR A 59 0.99 -8.72 -0.20
N ARG A 60 1.39 -7.51 0.16
CA ARG A 60 0.86 -6.79 1.31
C ARG A 60 -0.55 -6.30 1.00
N VAL A 61 -1.45 -6.44 1.96
CA VAL A 61 -2.84 -5.98 1.85
C VAL A 61 -3.20 -5.23 3.12
N SER A 62 -3.18 -3.92 3.01
CA SER A 62 -3.55 -3.01 4.11
C SER A 62 -4.47 -1.92 3.58
N PRO A 63 -5.77 -2.22 3.32
CA PRO A 63 -6.68 -1.27 2.70
C PRO A 63 -6.81 0.04 3.49
N LYS A 64 -6.84 -0.06 4.81
CA LYS A 64 -6.97 1.09 5.71
C LYS A 64 -5.66 1.84 5.89
N TYR A 65 -4.58 1.11 6.19
CA TYR A 65 -3.32 1.72 6.63
C TYR A 65 -2.28 1.88 5.51
N GLY A 66 -2.57 1.38 4.32
CA GLY A 66 -1.59 1.28 3.24
C GLY A 66 -0.98 2.60 2.74
N ARG A 67 -1.58 3.73 3.06
CA ARG A 67 -1.02 5.08 2.81
C ARG A 67 -0.95 5.92 4.08
N ASN A 68 -1.73 5.60 5.09
CA ASN A 68 -1.86 6.35 6.31
C ASN A 68 -1.85 5.38 7.49
N ILE A 69 -0.67 5.12 8.04
CA ILE A 69 -0.50 4.25 9.21
C ILE A 69 -1.16 4.86 10.44
N ALA A 70 -1.18 6.18 10.53
CA ALA A 70 -1.77 6.93 11.63
C ALA A 70 -3.27 7.21 11.45
N ALA A 71 -3.97 6.50 10.55
CA ALA A 71 -5.39 6.74 10.21
C ALA A 71 -6.37 6.71 11.39
N ASP A 72 -6.00 6.09 12.51
CA ASP A 72 -6.82 6.04 13.74
C ASP A 72 -6.41 7.07 14.79
N LEU A 73 -5.35 7.84 14.51
CA LEU A 73 -4.92 8.90 15.42
C LEU A 73 -5.71 10.19 15.16
N LYS A 74 -5.88 10.94 16.23
CA LYS A 74 -6.34 12.31 16.18
C LYS A 74 -5.14 13.25 16.34
N THR A 75 -5.32 14.53 16.01
CA THR A 75 -4.25 15.53 16.18
C THR A 75 -3.78 15.65 17.63
N GLU A 76 -4.67 15.43 18.61
CA GLU A 76 -4.35 15.41 20.05
C GLU A 76 -3.42 14.23 20.46
N ASP A 77 -3.37 13.18 19.66
CA ASP A 77 -2.50 12.01 19.87
C ASP A 77 -1.06 12.26 19.36
N MET A 78 -0.84 13.38 18.70
CA MET A 78 0.45 13.77 18.11
C MET A 78 1.09 14.93 18.87
N LYS A 79 2.40 15.05 18.81
CA LYS A 79 3.09 16.26 19.29
C LYS A 79 2.78 17.45 18.36
N PRO A 80 2.73 18.70 18.87
CA PRO A 80 2.41 19.86 18.04
C PRO A 80 3.28 19.98 16.78
N TRP A 81 4.59 19.72 16.89
CA TRP A 81 5.49 19.78 15.75
C TRP A 81 5.18 18.70 14.71
N ALA A 82 4.75 17.51 15.16
CA ALA A 82 4.40 16.38 14.26
C ALA A 82 3.10 16.68 13.49
N VAL A 83 2.15 17.36 14.14
CA VAL A 83 0.94 17.87 13.47
C VAL A 83 1.31 18.88 12.38
N ASN A 84 2.17 19.85 12.72
CA ASN A 84 2.61 20.88 11.76
C ASN A 84 3.33 20.24 10.57
N HIS A 85 4.26 19.31 10.84
CA HIS A 85 4.98 18.59 9.77
C HIS A 85 4.03 17.83 8.86
N TRP A 86 3.07 17.11 9.43
CA TRP A 86 2.05 16.39 8.66
C TRP A 86 1.22 17.33 7.79
N GLN A 87 0.80 18.49 8.32
CA GLN A 87 0.07 19.52 7.56
C GLN A 87 0.93 20.08 6.42
N GLU A 88 2.19 20.40 6.67
CA GLU A 88 3.13 20.86 5.65
C GLU A 88 3.36 19.82 4.56
N ALA A 89 3.42 18.53 4.91
CA ALA A 89 3.53 17.43 3.95
C ALA A 89 2.30 17.40 3.02
N GLN A 90 1.09 17.58 3.57
CA GLN A 90 -0.14 17.68 2.78
C GLN A 90 -0.13 18.91 1.85
N GLU A 91 0.24 20.07 2.35
CA GLU A 91 0.31 21.31 1.58
C GLU A 91 1.38 21.25 0.47
N SER A 92 2.47 20.56 0.70
CA SER A 92 3.54 20.35 -0.30
C SER A 92 3.22 19.27 -1.33
N LEU A 93 2.06 18.64 -1.27
CA LEU A 93 1.67 17.53 -2.15
C LEU A 93 2.66 16.35 -2.09
N GLU A 94 3.07 16.00 -0.87
CA GLU A 94 3.99 14.89 -0.60
C GLU A 94 5.37 14.98 -1.29
N LYS A 95 5.78 16.17 -1.73
CA LYS A 95 7.08 16.38 -2.42
C LYS A 95 8.30 15.94 -1.60
N GLY A 96 8.15 15.86 -0.29
CA GLY A 96 9.18 15.34 0.62
C GLY A 96 9.18 13.82 0.77
N TYR A 97 8.22 13.11 0.18
CA TYR A 97 8.15 11.66 0.33
C TYR A 97 9.30 10.94 -0.40
N MET A 98 9.78 9.85 0.17
CA MET A 98 11.02 9.20 -0.22
C MET A 98 11.04 8.69 -1.66
N THR A 99 9.90 8.27 -2.20
CA THR A 99 9.80 7.82 -3.60
C THR A 99 10.19 8.89 -4.61
N VAL A 100 9.96 10.14 -4.28
CA VAL A 100 10.36 11.31 -5.09
C VAL A 100 11.85 11.33 -5.35
N TRP A 101 12.64 10.89 -4.37
CA TRP A 101 14.10 10.91 -4.39
C TRP A 101 14.70 9.52 -4.62
N CYS A 102 13.88 8.51 -4.88
CA CYS A 102 14.31 7.12 -4.99
C CYS A 102 15.10 6.64 -3.76
N LEU A 103 14.71 7.10 -2.58
CA LEU A 103 15.25 6.65 -1.30
C LEU A 103 14.39 5.51 -0.73
N PRO A 104 14.95 4.64 0.12
CA PRO A 104 14.17 3.65 0.84
C PRO A 104 13.03 4.29 1.64
N LEU A 105 11.86 3.68 1.63
CA LEU A 105 10.62 4.26 2.15
C LEU A 105 10.53 4.33 3.68
N GLY A 106 11.46 3.68 4.39
CA GLY A 106 11.55 3.80 5.84
C GLY A 106 10.66 2.85 6.65
N PRO A 107 10.28 3.24 7.87
CA PRO A 107 9.74 2.32 8.87
C PRO A 107 8.38 1.72 8.50
N GLY A 108 7.45 2.50 8.01
CA GLY A 108 6.13 1.98 7.63
C GLY A 108 6.20 0.93 6.53
N TYR A 109 7.06 1.15 5.56
CA TYR A 109 7.30 0.20 4.48
C TYR A 109 8.07 -1.04 4.94
N SER A 110 9.09 -0.86 5.81
CA SER A 110 9.89 -1.97 6.32
C SER A 110 9.07 -3.03 7.04
N THR A 111 8.02 -2.61 7.71
CA THR A 111 7.08 -3.48 8.43
C THR A 111 5.92 -3.98 7.59
N GLY A 112 5.75 -3.45 6.38
CA GLY A 112 4.63 -3.77 5.50
C GLY A 112 3.32 -3.07 5.88
N ALA A 113 3.34 -2.15 6.83
CA ALA A 113 2.18 -1.35 7.17
C ALA A 113 1.87 -0.33 6.08
N ASP A 114 2.89 0.34 5.53
CA ASP A 114 2.76 1.13 4.31
C ASP A 114 2.92 0.22 3.08
N SER A 115 1.91 0.17 2.22
CA SER A 115 1.88 -0.64 1.00
C SER A 115 1.82 0.21 -0.27
N THR A 116 2.28 1.45 -0.21
CA THR A 116 2.30 2.33 -1.39
C THR A 116 3.45 2.02 -2.32
N GLY A 117 3.11 1.73 -3.56
CA GLY A 117 4.04 1.61 -4.68
C GLY A 117 4.60 0.23 -4.93
N VAL A 118 5.17 -0.45 -3.94
CA VAL A 118 5.73 -1.80 -4.10
C VAL A 118 5.06 -2.75 -3.11
N GLU A 119 4.18 -3.58 -3.63
CA GLU A 119 3.30 -4.43 -2.79
C GLU A 119 3.90 -5.82 -2.53
N VAL A 120 4.94 -6.22 -3.29
CA VAL A 120 5.44 -7.59 -3.29
C VAL A 120 6.76 -7.67 -2.52
N MET A 121 6.82 -8.65 -1.64
CA MET A 121 8.03 -8.99 -0.89
C MET A 121 8.30 -10.49 -0.95
N LYS A 122 9.57 -10.87 -0.91
CA LYS A 122 10.01 -12.25 -0.76
C LYS A 122 10.62 -12.44 0.61
N ILE A 123 10.06 -13.37 1.38
CA ILE A 123 10.61 -13.76 2.68
C ILE A 123 11.48 -14.99 2.50
N LEU A 124 12.71 -14.94 2.99
CA LEU A 124 13.64 -16.06 3.10
C LEU A 124 13.89 -16.29 4.58
N GLN A 125 13.51 -17.48 5.07
CA GLN A 125 13.62 -17.82 6.49
C GLN A 125 14.66 -18.89 6.72
N THR A 126 15.56 -18.62 7.64
CA THR A 126 16.50 -19.59 8.22
C THR A 126 16.37 -19.60 9.74
N PRO A 127 16.92 -20.59 10.45
CA PRO A 127 16.87 -20.62 11.91
C PRO A 127 17.57 -19.43 12.60
N LYS A 128 18.52 -18.76 11.93
CA LYS A 128 19.33 -17.68 12.51
C LYS A 128 19.01 -16.31 11.94
N GLU A 129 18.30 -16.25 10.83
CA GLU A 129 18.01 -14.99 10.13
C GLU A 129 16.80 -15.13 9.24
N ILE A 130 16.00 -14.06 9.20
CA ILE A 130 14.94 -13.87 8.21
C ILE A 130 15.32 -12.66 7.36
N ALA A 131 15.38 -12.83 6.05
CA ALA A 131 15.57 -11.75 5.11
C ALA A 131 14.25 -11.45 4.36
N ILE A 132 13.88 -10.19 4.31
CA ILE A 132 12.76 -9.70 3.50
C ILE A 132 13.34 -8.89 2.36
N LEU A 133 13.13 -9.36 1.13
CA LEU A 133 13.54 -8.69 -0.10
C LEU A 133 12.32 -8.01 -0.70
N ASN A 134 12.47 -6.80 -1.20
CA ASN A 134 11.41 -6.03 -1.83
C ASN A 134 11.74 -5.78 -3.31
N GLU A 135 10.71 -5.63 -4.14
CA GLU A 135 10.88 -5.39 -5.59
C GLU A 135 11.60 -4.08 -5.92
N ASP A 136 11.62 -3.11 -5.00
CA ASP A 136 12.35 -1.83 -5.11
C ASP A 136 13.83 -1.95 -4.76
N LEU A 137 14.38 -3.16 -4.73
CA LEU A 137 15.78 -3.48 -4.41
C LEU A 137 16.18 -3.18 -2.96
N THR A 138 15.24 -2.84 -2.09
CA THR A 138 15.51 -2.75 -0.65
C THR A 138 15.40 -4.12 0.00
N TYR A 139 16.07 -4.26 1.14
CA TYR A 139 15.98 -5.48 1.95
C TYR A 139 15.96 -5.14 3.43
N ARG A 140 15.49 -6.08 4.22
CA ARG A 140 15.50 -6.03 5.68
C ARG A 140 16.02 -7.35 6.24
N GLN A 141 16.91 -7.27 7.23
CA GLN A 141 17.42 -8.41 7.97
C GLN A 141 16.81 -8.44 9.36
N ILE A 142 16.35 -9.60 9.78
CA ILE A 142 15.83 -9.85 11.13
C ILE A 142 16.70 -10.95 11.74
N TYR A 143 17.47 -10.61 12.75
CA TYR A 143 18.38 -11.55 13.41
C TYR A 143 17.62 -12.44 14.38
N MET A 144 17.75 -13.76 14.20
CA MET A 144 17.05 -14.82 14.97
C MET A 144 18.01 -15.62 15.85
N ASP A 145 19.25 -15.16 16.02
CA ASP A 145 20.34 -15.86 16.72
C ASP A 145 20.36 -15.62 18.24
N GLY A 146 19.31 -14.96 18.78
CA GLY A 146 19.17 -14.72 20.21
C GLY A 146 19.92 -13.49 20.72
N ARG A 147 20.50 -12.68 19.83
CA ARG A 147 21.11 -11.41 20.24
C ARG A 147 20.06 -10.45 20.78
N PRO A 148 20.39 -9.59 21.75
CA PRO A 148 19.48 -8.55 22.20
C PRO A 148 19.36 -7.44 21.14
N LEU A 149 18.25 -6.71 21.18
CA LEU A 149 18.11 -5.47 20.43
C LEU A 149 19.15 -4.46 20.93
N GLU A 150 19.98 -3.94 20.05
CA GLU A 150 20.95 -2.90 20.42
C GLU A 150 20.22 -1.63 20.88
N LYS A 151 20.80 -0.95 21.87
CA LYS A 151 20.19 0.26 22.42
C LYS A 151 20.31 1.45 21.47
N ASP A 152 21.44 1.54 20.78
CA ASP A 152 21.81 2.67 19.91
C ASP A 152 22.56 2.12 18.68
N PRO A 153 21.85 1.42 17.76
CA PRO A 153 22.46 0.93 16.53
C PRO A 153 22.71 2.09 15.56
N ASN A 154 23.63 1.89 14.62
CA ASN A 154 23.83 2.84 13.53
C ASN A 154 22.49 3.08 12.79
N PRO A 155 22.02 4.35 12.65
CA PRO A 155 20.76 4.64 12.03
C PRO A 155 20.73 4.25 10.56
N THR A 156 19.64 3.58 10.16
CA THR A 156 19.40 3.15 8.77
C THR A 156 17.99 3.47 8.33
N PHE A 157 17.70 3.39 7.04
CA PHE A 157 16.34 3.54 6.53
C PHE A 157 15.39 2.43 6.98
N MET A 158 15.89 1.19 7.09
CA MET A 158 15.08 0.00 7.36
C MET A 158 15.16 -0.44 8.82
N GLY A 159 15.89 0.28 9.66
CA GLY A 159 16.10 -0.03 11.07
C GLY A 159 17.00 -1.24 11.31
N TYR A 160 17.23 -1.54 12.59
CA TYR A 160 17.92 -2.73 13.09
C TYR A 160 16.91 -3.64 13.78
N SER A 161 16.78 -4.89 13.32
CA SER A 161 15.71 -5.78 13.75
C SER A 161 16.26 -7.07 14.38
N VAL A 162 15.69 -7.45 15.52
CA VAL A 162 15.90 -8.76 16.15
C VAL A 162 14.56 -9.47 16.28
N GLY A 163 14.55 -10.80 16.19
CA GLY A 163 13.34 -11.59 16.29
C GLY A 163 13.49 -12.74 17.27
N HIS A 164 12.37 -13.17 17.83
CA HIS A 164 12.26 -14.36 18.65
C HIS A 164 10.89 -14.99 18.52
N TRP A 165 10.75 -16.24 18.96
CA TRP A 165 9.50 -16.97 18.87
C TRP A 165 8.75 -16.98 20.21
N GLU A 166 7.49 -16.62 20.18
CA GLU A 166 6.51 -16.84 21.24
C GLU A 166 5.47 -17.87 20.76
N GLY A 167 5.73 -19.14 21.03
CA GLY A 167 4.94 -20.23 20.46
C GLY A 167 5.04 -20.26 18.92
N ASP A 168 3.91 -20.05 18.25
CA ASP A 168 3.78 -19.95 16.79
C ASP A 168 3.78 -18.49 16.29
N THR A 169 4.01 -17.52 17.16
CA THR A 169 4.11 -16.11 16.79
C THR A 169 5.58 -15.71 16.70
N LEU A 170 5.99 -15.19 15.57
CA LEU A 170 7.26 -14.50 15.42
C LEU A 170 7.09 -13.07 15.94
N VAL A 171 7.88 -12.69 16.93
CA VAL A 171 7.95 -11.32 17.45
C VAL A 171 9.23 -10.67 16.96
N VAL A 172 9.11 -9.50 16.35
CA VAL A 172 10.24 -8.72 15.83
C VAL A 172 10.24 -7.35 16.49
N GLU A 173 11.38 -6.97 17.05
CA GLU A 173 11.60 -5.65 17.61
C GLU A 173 12.60 -4.90 16.74
N THR A 174 12.29 -3.63 16.44
CA THR A 174 13.12 -2.79 15.56
C THR A 174 13.29 -1.40 16.14
N ASN A 175 14.50 -0.88 16.05
CA ASN A 175 14.87 0.50 16.35
C ASN A 175 15.97 1.00 15.37
N GLY A 176 16.60 2.14 15.64
CA GLY A 176 17.69 2.66 14.81
C GLY A 176 17.24 3.08 13.43
N TYR A 177 16.03 3.59 13.30
CA TYR A 177 15.61 4.29 12.10
C TYR A 177 16.29 5.66 12.02
N ASN A 178 16.71 6.07 10.83
CA ASN A 178 17.16 7.44 10.61
C ASN A 178 15.95 8.38 10.51
N ASP A 179 16.16 9.66 10.77
CA ASP A 179 15.16 10.72 10.74
C ASP A 179 14.89 11.29 9.32
N LYS A 180 15.33 10.59 8.27
CA LYS A 180 15.27 11.07 6.88
C LYS A 180 14.01 10.62 6.14
N THR A 181 13.13 9.90 6.82
CA THR A 181 11.91 9.34 6.22
C THR A 181 10.68 9.80 6.97
N TRP A 182 9.53 9.57 6.36
CA TRP A 182 8.24 9.66 7.03
C TRP A 182 7.81 8.27 7.53
N LEU A 183 6.92 8.26 8.51
CA LEU A 183 6.32 7.02 8.99
C LEU A 183 5.44 6.38 7.91
N ASP A 184 4.76 7.21 7.13
CA ASP A 184 3.84 6.79 6.07
C ASP A 184 3.78 7.78 4.90
N HIS A 185 3.10 7.36 3.85
CA HIS A 185 2.92 8.17 2.65
C HIS A 185 2.07 9.44 2.88
N SER A 186 1.26 9.47 3.94
CA SER A 186 0.48 10.66 4.29
C SER A 186 1.28 11.74 5.02
N GLY A 187 2.59 11.55 5.19
CA GLY A 187 3.47 12.57 5.75
C GLY A 187 3.53 12.61 7.26
N HIS A 188 3.07 11.57 7.96
CA HIS A 188 3.28 11.49 9.39
C HIS A 188 4.77 11.30 9.68
N PRO A 189 5.37 12.15 10.54
CA PRO A 189 6.79 12.05 10.84
C PRO A 189 7.07 10.96 11.87
N HIS A 190 8.34 10.63 12.01
CA HIS A 190 8.88 9.90 13.15
C HIS A 190 10.20 10.54 13.60
N THR A 191 10.67 10.10 14.77
CA THR A 191 11.97 10.51 15.30
C THR A 191 12.94 9.32 15.39
N ASP A 192 14.16 9.58 15.81
CA ASP A 192 15.17 8.56 16.16
C ASP A 192 14.76 7.68 17.35
N GLN A 193 13.75 8.12 18.13
CA GLN A 193 13.20 7.35 19.24
C GLN A 193 12.21 6.27 18.79
N LEU A 194 11.88 6.22 17.51
CA LEU A 194 10.93 5.25 16.96
C LEU A 194 11.36 3.81 17.28
N ARG A 195 10.44 3.07 17.86
CA ARG A 195 10.50 1.62 18.04
C ARG A 195 9.27 0.96 17.45
N MET A 196 9.46 -0.17 16.81
CA MET A 196 8.37 -0.96 16.29
C MET A 196 8.44 -2.38 16.83
N THR A 197 7.29 -2.90 17.25
CA THR A 197 7.12 -4.31 17.64
C THR A 197 6.12 -4.95 16.70
N GLU A 198 6.53 -6.01 16.03
CA GLU A 198 5.75 -6.71 15.03
C GLU A 198 5.47 -8.13 15.50
N ARG A 199 4.25 -8.60 15.28
CA ARG A 199 3.81 -9.95 15.66
C ARG A 199 3.24 -10.66 14.46
N TYR A 200 4.03 -11.53 13.85
CA TYR A 200 3.67 -12.29 12.67
C TYR A 200 3.02 -13.61 13.06
N ARG A 201 1.91 -13.92 12.45
CA ARG A 201 1.21 -15.22 12.54
C ARG A 201 0.89 -15.71 11.15
N ARG A 202 1.04 -17.02 10.91
CA ARG A 202 0.66 -17.65 9.65
C ARG A 202 -0.49 -18.64 9.89
N PRO A 203 -1.76 -18.19 9.86
CA PRO A 203 -2.91 -19.04 10.16
C PRO A 203 -3.18 -20.09 9.10
N THR A 204 -2.86 -19.79 7.83
CA THR A 204 -3.04 -20.72 6.70
C THR A 204 -1.87 -20.63 5.74
N PHE A 205 -1.84 -21.53 4.76
CA PHE A 205 -0.78 -21.54 3.75
C PHE A 205 -0.69 -20.20 3.01
N GLY A 206 -1.82 -19.61 2.66
CA GLY A 206 -1.90 -18.41 1.83
C GLY A 206 -1.95 -17.09 2.59
N ARG A 207 -1.80 -17.07 3.94
CA ARG A 207 -2.05 -15.86 4.71
C ARG A 207 -1.04 -15.66 5.84
N ILE A 208 -0.56 -14.43 5.98
CA ILE A 208 0.14 -13.91 7.15
C ILE A 208 -0.71 -12.79 7.74
N ASP A 209 -0.93 -12.83 9.06
CA ASP A 209 -1.48 -11.73 9.85
C ASP A 209 -0.35 -11.09 10.65
N LEU A 210 -0.31 -9.77 10.64
CA LEU A 210 0.72 -8.97 11.27
C LEU A 210 0.08 -7.85 12.09
N ASP A 211 0.39 -7.79 13.37
CA ASP A 211 0.14 -6.62 14.22
C ASP A 211 1.44 -5.83 14.35
N VAL A 212 1.42 -4.54 14.02
CA VAL A 212 2.57 -3.62 14.12
C VAL A 212 2.24 -2.57 15.16
N THR A 213 2.95 -2.59 16.28
CA THR A 213 2.86 -1.56 17.31
C THR A 213 3.97 -0.54 17.08
N ILE A 214 3.58 0.73 17.01
CA ILE A 214 4.42 1.90 16.79
C ILE A 214 4.52 2.66 18.11
N SER A 215 5.74 2.91 18.57
CA SER A 215 6.07 3.68 19.77
C SER A 215 7.12 4.71 19.41
N ASP A 216 6.74 5.97 19.39
CA ASP A 216 7.64 7.11 19.17
C ASP A 216 7.24 8.28 20.06
N PRO A 217 7.76 8.36 21.28
CA PRO A 217 7.40 9.41 22.24
C PRO A 217 7.87 10.80 21.80
N GLY A 218 8.76 10.89 20.82
CA GLY A 218 9.19 12.17 20.22
C GLY A 218 8.12 12.75 19.29
N ALA A 219 7.30 11.92 18.64
CA ALA A 219 6.29 12.36 17.68
C ALA A 219 4.84 12.15 18.16
N TYR A 220 4.59 11.13 18.98
CA TYR A 220 3.24 10.74 19.40
C TYR A 220 3.09 10.74 20.93
N ASN A 221 1.87 10.98 21.40
CA ASN A 221 1.53 11.00 22.83
C ASN A 221 1.15 9.63 23.38
N LYS A 222 0.99 8.64 22.51
CA LYS A 222 0.66 7.25 22.86
C LYS A 222 1.18 6.28 21.80
N ASP A 223 1.40 5.05 22.22
CA ASP A 223 1.63 3.95 21.29
C ASP A 223 0.33 3.60 20.56
N PHE A 224 0.45 3.09 19.34
CA PHE A 224 -0.69 2.61 18.56
C PHE A 224 -0.33 1.38 17.74
N THR A 225 -1.33 0.56 17.43
CA THR A 225 -1.15 -0.69 16.72
C THR A 225 -1.99 -0.73 15.45
N VAL A 226 -1.37 -1.10 14.35
CA VAL A 226 -2.02 -1.32 13.05
C VAL A 226 -2.00 -2.79 12.68
N LYS A 227 -3.02 -3.22 11.94
CA LYS A 227 -3.18 -4.62 11.51
C LYS A 227 -2.98 -4.70 9.99
N VAL A 228 -2.04 -5.53 9.60
CA VAL A 228 -1.67 -5.77 8.21
C VAL A 228 -1.90 -7.24 7.87
N THR A 229 -2.25 -7.51 6.64
CA THR A 229 -2.33 -8.86 6.10
C THR A 229 -1.40 -8.98 4.90
N ALA A 230 -0.68 -10.10 4.78
CA ALA A 230 -0.03 -10.47 3.55
C ALA A 230 -0.66 -11.74 2.99
N VAL A 231 -0.89 -11.77 1.69
CA VAL A 231 -1.40 -12.93 0.97
C VAL A 231 -0.33 -13.51 0.05
N LEU A 232 -0.23 -14.82 0.01
CA LEU A 232 0.73 -15.49 -0.85
C LEU A 232 0.43 -15.19 -2.32
N LYS A 233 1.45 -14.83 -3.07
CA LYS A 233 1.38 -14.64 -4.52
C LYS A 233 1.82 -15.93 -5.22
N PRO A 234 0.88 -16.82 -5.61
CA PRO A 234 1.23 -18.09 -6.21
C PRO A 234 1.66 -17.93 -7.67
N ASP A 235 2.43 -18.88 -8.16
CA ASP A 235 2.79 -19.03 -9.57
C ASP A 235 3.36 -17.74 -10.18
N SER A 236 4.23 -17.06 -9.42
CA SER A 236 4.85 -15.80 -9.77
C SER A 236 6.27 -15.70 -9.22
N GLU A 237 7.02 -14.78 -9.73
CA GLU A 237 8.35 -14.41 -9.25
C GLU A 237 8.40 -12.95 -8.83
N MET A 238 9.42 -12.60 -8.05
CA MET A 238 9.69 -11.23 -7.68
C MET A 238 10.24 -10.48 -8.89
N LEU A 239 9.68 -9.32 -9.17
CA LEU A 239 10.15 -8.44 -10.23
C LEU A 239 11.18 -7.46 -9.68
N GLU A 240 11.92 -6.82 -10.59
CA GLU A 240 12.80 -5.73 -10.27
C GLU A 240 12.10 -4.41 -10.64
N ILE A 241 11.99 -3.51 -9.68
CA ILE A 241 11.42 -2.17 -9.86
C ILE A 241 12.50 -1.14 -9.58
N VAL A 242 13.00 -0.52 -10.63
CA VAL A 242 13.99 0.55 -10.52
C VAL A 242 13.28 1.89 -10.45
N CYS A 243 13.31 2.51 -9.28
CA CYS A 243 12.62 3.77 -9.01
C CYS A 243 12.92 4.86 -10.05
N ALA A 244 14.18 4.99 -10.45
CA ALA A 244 14.61 6.01 -11.42
C ALA A 244 13.96 5.84 -12.81
N GLU A 245 13.63 4.61 -13.21
CA GLU A 245 12.96 4.36 -14.50
C GLU A 245 11.48 4.76 -14.49
N GLY A 246 10.81 4.60 -13.34
CA GLY A 246 9.40 4.97 -13.14
C GLY A 246 9.19 6.45 -12.83
N ASN A 247 10.23 7.15 -12.41
CA ASN A 247 10.13 8.50 -11.84
C ASN A 247 10.16 9.63 -12.88
N MET A 248 9.84 9.32 -14.14
CA MET A 248 9.91 10.28 -15.25
C MET A 248 8.80 11.35 -15.26
N LYS A 249 7.74 11.20 -14.44
CA LYS A 249 6.62 12.16 -14.33
C LYS A 249 6.00 12.23 -12.93
N PRO A 250 6.74 12.46 -11.89
CA PRO A 250 6.11 12.59 -10.58
C PRO A 250 5.58 13.99 -10.36
N LEU A 251 4.52 14.09 -9.54
CA LEU A 251 4.07 15.34 -8.93
C LEU A 251 5.22 16.12 -8.25
N SER A 252 6.30 15.42 -7.88
CA SER A 252 7.53 15.96 -7.33
C SER A 252 8.25 16.97 -8.22
N HIS A 253 8.11 16.87 -9.53
CA HIS A 253 8.66 17.85 -10.47
C HIS A 253 7.69 18.99 -10.76
N TRP A 254 6.48 18.91 -10.25
CA TRP A 254 5.53 20.01 -10.34
C TRP A 254 5.88 21.09 -9.32
N VAL A 255 6.05 22.32 -9.81
CA VAL A 255 6.36 23.46 -8.96
C VAL A 255 5.05 24.13 -8.53
N GLY A 256 4.63 23.91 -7.28
CA GLY A 256 3.39 24.46 -6.74
C GLY A 256 3.01 23.82 -5.40
N THR A 257 1.94 24.27 -4.82
CA THR A 257 1.35 23.81 -3.55
C THR A 257 -0.10 23.42 -3.76
N ALA A 258 -0.75 22.87 -2.74
CA ALA A 258 -2.19 22.64 -2.74
C ALA A 258 -2.98 23.95 -2.99
N ALA A 259 -2.49 25.07 -2.49
CA ALA A 259 -3.09 26.39 -2.76
C ALA A 259 -3.03 26.76 -4.25
N ASP A 260 -1.95 26.37 -4.96
CA ASP A 260 -1.83 26.63 -6.39
C ASP A 260 -2.80 25.78 -7.21
N LEU A 261 -3.07 24.54 -6.80
CA LEU A 261 -4.11 23.70 -7.42
C LEU A 261 -5.52 24.28 -7.24
N ARG A 262 -5.73 25.07 -6.18
CA ARG A 262 -7.01 25.70 -5.87
C ARG A 262 -7.23 27.07 -6.52
N LYS A 263 -6.24 27.64 -7.22
CA LYS A 263 -6.39 28.93 -7.89
C LYS A 263 -7.55 28.97 -8.88
N ASP A 264 -7.78 27.86 -9.55
CA ASP A 264 -8.83 27.67 -10.54
C ASP A 264 -9.99 26.80 -10.01
N GLU A 265 -10.09 26.63 -8.68
CA GLU A 265 -11.12 25.83 -8.04
C GLU A 265 -12.51 26.39 -8.34
N ALA A 266 -13.38 25.55 -8.89
CA ALA A 266 -14.75 25.93 -9.20
C ALA A 266 -15.54 26.21 -7.90
N GLN A 267 -16.29 27.29 -7.89
CA GLN A 267 -17.19 27.60 -6.78
C GLN A 267 -18.42 26.71 -6.85
N VAL A 268 -18.57 25.82 -5.88
CA VAL A 268 -19.70 24.89 -5.79
C VAL A 268 -20.60 25.30 -4.61
N PRO A 269 -21.89 25.50 -4.83
CA PRO A 269 -22.83 25.81 -3.75
C PRO A 269 -22.81 24.75 -2.66
N LEU A 270 -22.86 25.20 -1.39
CA LEU A 270 -22.81 24.29 -0.23
C LEU A 270 -23.92 23.22 -0.27
N GLU A 271 -25.11 23.60 -0.74
CA GLU A 271 -26.23 22.68 -0.93
C GLU A 271 -25.87 21.53 -1.90
N THR A 272 -25.17 21.86 -2.99
CA THR A 272 -24.67 20.86 -3.95
C THR A 272 -23.65 19.94 -3.30
N LEU A 273 -22.68 20.49 -2.56
CA LEU A 273 -21.70 19.66 -1.83
C LEU A 273 -22.38 18.75 -0.82
N GLN A 274 -23.39 19.25 -0.09
CA GLN A 274 -24.15 18.46 0.88
C GLN A 274 -24.94 17.33 0.22
N SER A 275 -25.40 17.48 -1.01
CA SER A 275 -26.08 16.42 -1.74
C SER A 275 -25.18 15.21 -2.02
N TYR A 276 -23.87 15.43 -2.06
CA TYR A 276 -22.86 14.39 -2.29
C TYR A 276 -22.45 13.65 -1.01
N VAL A 277 -22.77 14.18 0.16
CA VAL A 277 -22.41 13.54 1.44
C VAL A 277 -23.01 12.15 1.55
N GLY A 278 -22.20 11.19 1.96
CA GLY A 278 -22.65 9.82 2.18
C GLY A 278 -21.54 8.78 2.03
N THR A 279 -21.94 7.54 2.21
CA THR A 279 -21.07 6.37 2.01
C THR A 279 -21.39 5.74 0.65
N TYR A 280 -20.35 5.46 -0.11
CA TYR A 280 -20.42 4.87 -1.43
C TYR A 280 -19.66 3.54 -1.43
N GLU A 281 -20.23 2.53 -2.05
CA GLU A 281 -19.64 1.19 -2.19
C GLU A 281 -19.34 0.87 -3.63
N GLU A 282 -18.16 0.34 -3.88
CA GLU A 282 -17.72 -0.03 -5.22
C GLU A 282 -18.60 -1.12 -5.81
N VAL A 283 -19.09 -0.89 -7.03
CA VAL A 283 -19.87 -1.84 -7.80
C VAL A 283 -19.14 -2.20 -9.08
N ALA A 284 -19.13 -3.48 -9.42
CA ALA A 284 -18.50 -4.03 -10.61
C ALA A 284 -16.97 -3.86 -10.67
N MET A 285 -16.26 -4.81 -10.06
CA MET A 285 -14.86 -5.09 -10.37
C MET A 285 -14.71 -6.39 -11.14
N PRO A 286 -13.78 -6.47 -12.11
CA PRO A 286 -13.19 -7.76 -12.44
C PRO A 286 -12.52 -8.26 -11.17
N LYS A 287 -12.89 -9.43 -10.66
CA LYS A 287 -12.39 -10.06 -9.40
C LYS A 287 -10.88 -10.43 -9.43
N LEU A 288 -10.06 -9.67 -10.14
CA LEU A 288 -8.66 -10.03 -10.38
C LEU A 288 -7.72 -9.69 -9.22
N TRP A 289 -8.08 -8.75 -8.32
CA TRP A 289 -7.10 -8.20 -7.37
C TRP A 289 -7.59 -7.99 -5.94
N ARG A 290 -8.89 -8.13 -5.61
CA ARG A 290 -9.42 -7.84 -4.26
C ARG A 290 -10.55 -8.77 -3.85
N ASN A 291 -10.61 -9.05 -2.54
CA ASN A 291 -11.63 -9.90 -1.94
C ASN A 291 -12.86 -9.13 -1.43
N ALA A 292 -12.82 -7.79 -1.41
CA ALA A 292 -13.91 -6.95 -0.93
C ALA A 292 -14.03 -5.67 -1.76
N PRO A 293 -15.25 -5.12 -1.95
CA PRO A 293 -15.45 -3.83 -2.59
C PRO A 293 -14.84 -2.70 -1.75
N ARG A 294 -14.40 -1.63 -2.40
CA ARG A 294 -13.93 -0.40 -1.75
C ARG A 294 -15.11 0.37 -1.17
N THR A 295 -14.83 1.13 -0.14
CA THR A 295 -15.77 2.09 0.44
C THR A 295 -15.18 3.50 0.31
N LEU A 296 -15.97 4.43 -0.22
CA LEU A 296 -15.66 5.86 -0.27
C LEU A 296 -16.67 6.60 0.62
N VAL A 297 -16.18 7.28 1.65
CA VAL A 297 -16.98 8.17 2.49
C VAL A 297 -16.74 9.60 2.04
N ILE A 298 -17.83 10.31 1.74
CA ILE A 298 -17.82 11.72 1.38
C ILE A 298 -18.43 12.52 2.52
N SER A 299 -17.72 13.54 3.00
CA SER A 299 -18.18 14.53 3.98
C SER A 299 -17.95 15.94 3.48
N VAL A 300 -18.53 16.92 4.18
CA VAL A 300 -18.26 18.34 3.97
C VAL A 300 -17.67 18.91 5.26
N GLU A 301 -16.47 19.45 5.17
CA GLU A 301 -15.76 20.09 6.27
C GLU A 301 -15.28 21.48 5.82
N TYR A 302 -15.50 22.50 6.64
CA TYR A 302 -15.11 23.88 6.35
C TYR A 302 -15.56 24.39 4.95
N GLY A 303 -16.74 23.94 4.49
CA GLY A 303 -17.28 24.30 3.18
C GLY A 303 -16.64 23.58 1.99
N ARG A 304 -15.87 22.53 2.22
CA ARG A 304 -15.19 21.71 1.21
C ARG A 304 -15.65 20.27 1.24
N LEU A 305 -15.54 19.60 0.11
CA LEU A 305 -15.81 18.18 -0.01
C LEU A 305 -14.56 17.41 0.42
N ILE A 306 -14.75 16.45 1.30
CA ILE A 306 -13.70 15.56 1.81
C ILE A 306 -14.04 14.13 1.40
N GLY A 307 -13.09 13.44 0.81
CA GLY A 307 -13.20 12.02 0.47
C GLY A 307 -12.31 11.15 1.36
N ASN A 308 -12.84 10.05 1.86
CA ASN A 308 -12.07 9.06 2.59
C ASN A 308 -12.31 7.67 1.98
N MET A 309 -11.33 7.16 1.27
CA MET A 309 -11.38 5.86 0.61
C MET A 309 -10.83 4.77 1.53
N ASP A 310 -11.64 3.74 1.81
CA ASP A 310 -11.26 2.57 2.62
C ASP A 310 -10.76 2.92 4.03
N GLY A 311 -11.12 4.09 4.56
CA GLY A 311 -10.66 4.56 5.86
C GLY A 311 -9.19 4.99 5.91
N ARG A 312 -8.56 5.25 4.76
CA ARG A 312 -7.15 5.66 4.65
C ARG A 312 -6.85 7.08 5.14
N GLY A 313 -7.86 7.77 5.60
CA GLY A 313 -7.81 9.16 6.05
C GLY A 313 -8.52 10.12 5.10
N PRO A 314 -8.91 11.28 5.63
CA PRO A 314 -9.59 12.30 4.85
C PRO A 314 -8.66 12.95 3.82
N GLN A 315 -9.19 13.26 2.65
CA GLN A 315 -8.52 13.98 1.58
C GLN A 315 -9.42 15.09 1.07
N ASP A 316 -8.88 16.30 0.96
CA ASP A 316 -9.57 17.41 0.29
C ASP A 316 -9.82 17.06 -1.18
N LEU A 317 -11.03 17.33 -1.63
CA LEU A 317 -11.44 17.20 -3.03
C LEU A 317 -11.57 18.60 -3.63
N ILE A 318 -10.69 18.94 -4.55
CA ILE A 318 -10.66 20.23 -5.25
C ILE A 318 -11.67 20.18 -6.39
N ALA A 319 -12.59 21.13 -6.44
CA ALA A 319 -13.62 21.18 -7.46
C ALA A 319 -13.06 21.69 -8.81
N ASN A 320 -13.15 20.86 -9.85
CA ASN A 320 -12.91 21.27 -11.24
C ASN A 320 -14.22 21.81 -11.86
N SER A 321 -15.34 21.31 -11.39
CA SER A 321 -16.69 21.75 -11.75
C SER A 321 -17.67 21.44 -10.62
N THR A 322 -18.96 21.63 -10.83
CA THR A 322 -19.98 21.25 -9.84
C THR A 322 -20.06 19.75 -9.60
N THR A 323 -19.57 18.92 -10.51
CA THR A 323 -19.68 17.46 -10.45
C THR A 323 -18.33 16.74 -10.50
N ASP A 324 -17.25 17.41 -10.94
CA ASP A 324 -15.93 16.82 -11.12
C ASP A 324 -14.96 17.39 -10.07
N PHE A 325 -14.27 16.48 -9.36
CA PHE A 325 -13.38 16.81 -8.26
C PHE A 325 -12.08 16.01 -8.37
N THR A 326 -10.99 16.64 -7.99
CA THR A 326 -9.66 16.01 -7.92
C THR A 326 -9.17 16.00 -6.49
N GLY A 327 -8.91 14.82 -5.94
CA GLY A 327 -8.23 14.66 -4.66
C GLY A 327 -6.72 14.88 -4.81
N LEU A 328 -6.07 15.35 -3.76
CA LEU A 328 -4.64 15.67 -3.70
C LEU A 328 -3.74 14.48 -4.11
N TYR A 329 -4.23 13.25 -3.98
CA TYR A 329 -3.48 12.02 -4.30
C TYR A 329 -3.94 11.35 -5.60
N GLY A 330 -4.43 12.15 -6.56
CA GLY A 330 -4.85 11.64 -7.86
C GLY A 330 -6.18 10.89 -7.84
N LEU A 331 -6.95 11.00 -6.77
CA LEU A 331 -8.33 10.54 -6.72
C LEU A 331 -9.21 11.51 -7.51
N GLY A 332 -9.28 11.33 -8.82
CA GLY A 332 -10.26 12.04 -9.63
C GLY A 332 -11.62 11.36 -9.53
N ILE A 333 -12.65 12.09 -9.13
CA ILE A 333 -14.01 11.59 -9.00
C ILE A 333 -15.00 12.48 -9.75
N GLU A 334 -15.98 11.87 -10.41
CA GLU A 334 -17.11 12.53 -11.05
C GLU A 334 -18.41 12.04 -10.42
N PHE A 335 -19.22 12.95 -9.88
CA PHE A 335 -20.56 12.65 -9.44
C PHE A 335 -21.52 12.67 -10.63
N ALA A 336 -22.31 11.60 -10.77
CA ALA A 336 -23.32 11.49 -11.82
C ALA A 336 -24.58 10.81 -11.27
N THR A 337 -25.70 10.98 -11.97
CA THR A 337 -26.94 10.28 -11.67
C THR A 337 -27.17 9.17 -12.70
N ASP A 338 -27.69 8.03 -12.25
CA ASP A 338 -28.12 6.96 -13.15
C ASP A 338 -29.52 7.25 -13.72
N ASN A 339 -29.99 6.37 -14.61
CA ASN A 339 -31.30 6.50 -15.28
C ASN A 339 -32.51 6.44 -14.33
N VAL A 340 -32.32 6.06 -13.08
CA VAL A 340 -33.33 6.00 -12.01
C VAL A 340 -33.15 7.04 -10.93
N GLY A 341 -32.22 8.00 -11.14
CA GLY A 341 -31.93 9.09 -10.21
C GLY A 341 -31.00 8.72 -9.05
N GLY A 342 -30.36 7.57 -9.11
CA GLY A 342 -29.36 7.15 -8.10
C GLY A 342 -28.04 7.89 -8.30
N LEU A 343 -27.53 8.53 -7.23
CA LEU A 343 -26.23 9.19 -7.25
C LEU A 343 -25.10 8.15 -7.21
N PHE A 344 -24.16 8.27 -8.10
CA PHE A 344 -22.96 7.45 -8.12
C PHE A 344 -21.69 8.28 -8.39
N VAL A 345 -20.55 7.73 -8.04
CA VAL A 345 -19.23 8.29 -8.27
C VAL A 345 -18.48 7.45 -9.28
N LYS A 346 -17.93 8.08 -10.29
CA LYS A 346 -16.93 7.47 -11.18
C LYS A 346 -15.56 7.96 -10.82
N HIS A 347 -14.58 7.08 -10.83
CA HIS A 347 -13.19 7.47 -10.86
C HIS A 347 -12.82 7.96 -12.27
N VAL A 348 -11.99 9.01 -12.39
CA VAL A 348 -11.60 9.58 -13.71
C VAL A 348 -10.93 8.58 -14.64
N SER A 349 -10.32 7.50 -14.11
CA SER A 349 -9.81 6.40 -14.94
C SER A 349 -10.93 5.59 -15.62
N GLY A 350 -12.20 5.79 -15.24
CA GLY A 350 -13.33 5.01 -15.69
C GLY A 350 -13.38 3.56 -15.19
N LEU A 351 -12.37 3.12 -14.44
CA LEU A 351 -12.22 1.72 -13.99
C LEU A 351 -13.07 1.39 -12.76
N TYR A 352 -13.47 2.41 -11.99
CA TYR A 352 -14.19 2.22 -10.73
C TYR A 352 -15.48 3.02 -10.71
N ARG A 353 -16.52 2.39 -10.22
CA ARG A 353 -17.83 3.00 -10.00
C ARG A 353 -18.31 2.67 -8.61
N PHE A 354 -18.83 3.67 -7.89
CA PHE A 354 -19.34 3.56 -6.53
C PHE A 354 -20.80 3.99 -6.51
N LEU A 355 -21.68 3.22 -5.87
CA LEU A 355 -23.07 3.58 -5.63
C LEU A 355 -23.24 4.07 -4.20
N LYS A 356 -24.03 5.14 -4.03
CA LYS A 356 -24.38 5.67 -2.71
C LYS A 356 -25.22 4.64 -1.96
N LYS A 357 -24.79 4.31 -0.72
CA LYS A 357 -25.60 3.49 0.19
C LYS A 357 -26.85 4.27 0.61
N LYS A 358 -27.99 3.57 0.63
CA LYS A 358 -29.24 4.13 1.13
C LYS A 358 -29.25 4.21 2.65
#